data_3f7423f108a734af209ad6e5183e693e
#
_entry.id   3f7423f108a734af209ad6e5183e693e
#
_cell.length_a   1.000
_cell.length_b   1.000
_cell.length_c   1.000
_cell.angle_alpha   90.00
_cell.angle_beta   90.00
_cell.angle_gamma   90.00
#
_symmetry.space_group_name_H-M   'P 1'
#
loop_
_entity.id
_entity.type
_entity.pdbx_description
1 polymer ?
#
loop_
_entity_poly.entity_id
_entity_poly.type
_entity_poly.pdbx_seq_one_letter_code
_entity_poly.pdbx_strand_id
1 'polypeptide(L)'
;MWQEIESRIADNEADGKLPSAPFRRAILAELKKTGVTPVHTAKKLASFKLPGGETLLWELTSPALNFFVGRPLSDKLTASGFHVEPRPFDHSRLPNGGRHSALSLDWSFGQEDCVCAKVQDVEDVDRLISALSNGSLIRTE
;
A
#
# COMPACT_ATOMS: atom_id res chain seq x y z
N MET A 1 -4.57 15.63 -4.59
CA MET A 1 -4.28 14.21 -4.77
C MET A 1 -5.25 13.29 -4.04
N TRP A 2 -5.60 13.58 -2.78
CA TRP A 2 -6.58 12.77 -2.04
C TRP A 2 -7.92 12.67 -2.77
N GLN A 3 -8.36 13.77 -3.38
CA GLN A 3 -9.61 13.81 -4.14
C GLN A 3 -9.58 12.86 -5.34
N GLU A 4 -8.42 12.71 -5.95
CA GLU A 4 -8.27 11.80 -7.10
C GLU A 4 -8.44 10.35 -6.64
N ILE A 5 -7.93 10.01 -5.46
CA ILE A 5 -8.11 8.68 -4.90
C ILE A 5 -9.59 8.42 -4.59
N GLU A 6 -10.28 9.42 -4.03
CA GLU A 6 -11.72 9.31 -3.78
C GLU A 6 -12.49 9.07 -5.10
N SER A 7 -12.10 9.76 -6.17
CA SER A 7 -12.72 9.56 -7.48
C SER A 7 -12.50 8.15 -8.00
N ARG A 8 -11.30 7.60 -7.82
CA ARG A 8 -11.01 6.23 -8.24
C ARG A 8 -11.83 5.21 -7.46
N ILE A 9 -12.01 5.44 -6.17
CA ILE A 9 -12.86 4.58 -5.34
C ILE A 9 -14.29 4.63 -5.85
N ALA A 10 -14.82 5.84 -6.10
CA ALA A 10 -16.18 6.01 -6.62
C ALA A 10 -16.36 5.32 -7.96
N ASP A 11 -15.38 5.44 -8.87
CA ASP A 11 -15.43 4.80 -10.19
C ASP A 11 -15.51 3.29 -10.07
N ASN A 12 -14.72 2.71 -9.17
CA ASN A 12 -14.71 1.27 -8.97
C ASN A 12 -16.01 0.77 -8.32
N GLU A 13 -16.61 1.58 -7.43
CA GLU A 13 -17.91 1.27 -6.86
C GLU A 13 -19.01 1.26 -7.93
N ALA A 14 -18.99 2.27 -8.81
CA ALA A 14 -19.97 2.38 -9.89
C ALA A 14 -19.88 1.18 -10.84
N ASP A 15 -18.69 0.64 -11.04
CA ASP A 15 -18.48 -0.54 -11.87
C ASP A 15 -18.91 -1.84 -11.16
N GLY A 16 -19.35 -1.76 -9.91
CA GLY A 16 -19.77 -2.93 -9.14
C GLY A 16 -18.63 -3.86 -8.73
N LYS A 17 -17.41 -3.39 -8.79
CA LYS A 17 -16.23 -4.22 -8.51
C LYS A 17 -15.81 -4.25 -7.06
N LEU A 18 -16.27 -3.29 -6.26
CA LEU A 18 -15.96 -3.22 -4.85
C LEU A 18 -17.19 -3.55 -4.02
N PRO A 19 -17.10 -4.56 -3.14
CA PRO A 19 -18.26 -5.01 -2.36
C PRO A 19 -18.65 -4.06 -1.23
N SER A 20 -17.79 -3.14 -0.80
CA SER A 20 -18.14 -2.25 0.31
C SER A 20 -17.47 -0.89 0.19
N ALA A 21 -18.24 0.05 -0.34
CA ALA A 21 -17.85 1.44 -0.47
C ALA A 21 -17.49 2.11 0.85
N PRO A 22 -18.30 1.97 1.92
CA PRO A 22 -17.98 2.62 3.19
C PRO A 22 -16.64 2.21 3.77
N PHE A 23 -16.26 0.96 3.55
CA PHE A 23 -15.01 0.42 4.05
C PHE A 23 -13.79 1.11 3.40
N ARG A 24 -13.84 1.28 2.07
CA ARG A 24 -12.76 1.96 1.35
C ARG A 24 -12.61 3.42 1.77
N ARG A 25 -13.72 4.09 2.00
CA ARG A 25 -13.72 5.48 2.43
C ARG A 25 -13.17 5.62 3.85
N ALA A 26 -13.46 4.64 4.72
CA ALA A 26 -12.93 4.62 6.07
C ALA A 26 -11.41 4.43 6.08
N ILE A 27 -10.90 3.58 5.19
CA ILE A 27 -9.46 3.39 5.03
C ILE A 27 -8.80 4.69 4.56
N LEU A 28 -9.40 5.36 3.58
CA LEU A 28 -8.88 6.62 3.10
C LEU A 28 -8.81 7.66 4.20
N ALA A 29 -9.86 7.74 5.04
CA ALA A 29 -9.90 8.66 6.17
C ALA A 29 -8.79 8.35 7.17
N GLU A 30 -8.53 7.07 7.44
CA GLU A 30 -7.43 6.67 8.32
C GLU A 30 -6.08 7.05 7.74
N LEU A 31 -5.87 6.79 6.45
CA LEU A 31 -4.60 7.16 5.80
C LEU A 31 -4.32 8.65 5.89
N LYS A 32 -5.35 9.49 5.76
CA LYS A 32 -5.20 10.94 5.88
C LYS A 32 -4.67 11.36 7.24
N LYS A 33 -4.96 10.59 8.28
CA LYS A 33 -4.55 10.90 9.65
C LYS A 33 -3.12 10.47 9.96
N THR A 34 -2.54 9.59 9.15
CA THR A 34 -1.28 8.93 9.49
C THR A 34 -0.03 9.67 9.05
N GLY A 35 -0.17 10.77 8.32
CA GLY A 35 0.99 11.52 7.84
C GLY A 35 1.58 11.02 6.53
N VAL A 36 0.96 10.03 5.88
CA VAL A 36 1.40 9.62 4.55
C VAL A 36 1.02 10.67 3.53
N THR A 37 1.83 10.80 2.48
CA THR A 37 1.62 11.78 1.43
C THR A 37 1.26 11.06 0.13
N PRO A 38 0.10 11.36 -0.50
CA PRO A 38 -0.23 10.74 -1.77
C PRO A 38 0.70 11.25 -2.87
N VAL A 39 1.14 10.33 -3.74
CA VAL A 39 2.10 10.62 -4.80
C VAL A 39 1.48 10.41 -6.17
N HIS A 40 0.78 9.30 -6.36
CA HIS A 40 0.22 8.94 -7.65
C HIS A 40 -1.01 8.08 -7.45
N THR A 41 -1.97 8.19 -8.36
CA THR A 41 -3.12 7.30 -8.35
C THR A 41 -3.40 6.80 -9.75
N ALA A 42 -3.76 5.54 -9.85
CA ALA A 42 -4.20 4.90 -11.08
C ALA A 42 -5.52 4.21 -10.81
N LYS A 43 -6.10 3.57 -11.82
CA LYS A 43 -7.41 2.94 -11.66
C LYS A 43 -7.42 1.90 -10.53
N LYS A 44 -6.34 1.17 -10.36
CA LYS A 44 -6.29 0.03 -9.44
C LYS A 44 -5.45 0.26 -8.20
N LEU A 45 -4.59 1.26 -8.19
CA LEU A 45 -3.63 1.48 -7.11
C LEU A 45 -3.47 2.94 -6.77
N ALA A 46 -3.21 3.22 -5.50
CA ALA A 46 -2.78 4.53 -5.03
C ALA A 46 -1.41 4.39 -4.40
N SER A 47 -0.51 5.32 -4.70
CA SER A 47 0.85 5.35 -4.20
C SER A 47 1.02 6.48 -3.22
N PHE A 48 1.72 6.21 -2.12
CA PHE A 48 1.98 7.16 -1.05
C PHE A 48 3.45 7.14 -0.67
N LYS A 49 3.90 8.21 -0.04
CA LYS A 49 5.17 8.23 0.68
C LYS A 49 4.91 8.18 2.17
N LEU A 50 5.61 7.28 2.84
CA LEU A 50 5.60 7.21 4.29
C LEU A 50 6.38 8.40 4.86
N PRO A 51 6.20 8.74 6.14
CA PRO A 51 6.96 9.84 6.74
C PRO A 51 8.47 9.72 6.57
N GLY A 52 9.00 8.50 6.50
CA GLY A 52 10.42 8.26 6.25
C GLY A 52 10.83 8.31 4.79
N GLY A 53 9.91 8.53 3.87
CA GLY A 53 10.19 8.64 2.44
C GLY A 53 10.02 7.35 1.64
N GLU A 54 9.71 6.24 2.29
CA GLU A 54 9.53 4.97 1.61
C GLU A 54 8.18 4.92 0.88
N THR A 55 8.09 4.09 -0.14
CA THR A 55 6.88 3.93 -0.93
C THR A 55 5.89 2.96 -0.28
N LEU A 56 4.63 3.35 -0.25
CA LEU A 56 3.51 2.50 0.16
C LEU A 56 2.49 2.49 -0.97
N LEU A 57 2.04 1.31 -1.37
CA LEU A 57 0.96 1.17 -2.35
C LEU A 57 -0.27 0.57 -1.70
N TRP A 58 -1.44 1.06 -2.07
CA TRP A 58 -2.73 0.51 -1.65
C TRP A 58 -3.49 0.04 -2.87
N GLU A 59 -3.91 -1.22 -2.87
CA GLU A 59 -4.68 -1.81 -3.96
C GLU A 59 -6.16 -1.47 -3.81
N LEU A 60 -6.68 -0.67 -4.75
CA LEU A 60 -8.05 -0.14 -4.67
C LEU A 60 -9.12 -1.11 -5.14
N THR A 61 -8.77 -2.07 -5.98
CA THR A 61 -9.74 -2.95 -6.64
C THR A 61 -9.91 -4.32 -6.00
N SER A 62 -9.06 -4.66 -5.05
CA SER A 62 -9.17 -5.95 -4.37
C SER A 62 -10.24 -5.89 -3.28
N PRO A 63 -11.02 -6.97 -3.08
CA PRO A 63 -11.89 -7.07 -1.92
C PRO A 63 -11.10 -7.19 -0.62
N ALA A 64 -9.86 -7.65 -0.68
CA ALA A 64 -8.96 -7.68 0.45
C ALA A 64 -8.23 -6.34 0.60
N LEU A 65 -7.77 -6.04 1.81
CA LEU A 65 -6.95 -4.85 2.07
C LEU A 65 -5.49 -5.19 1.88
N ASN A 66 -5.00 -4.96 0.69
CA ASN A 66 -3.61 -5.24 0.36
C ASN A 66 -2.81 -3.96 0.27
N PHE A 67 -1.75 -3.89 1.07
CA PHE A 67 -0.76 -2.82 1.01
C PHE A 67 0.57 -3.40 0.60
N PHE A 68 1.32 -2.66 -0.21
CA PHE A 68 2.63 -3.11 -0.67
C PHE A 68 3.70 -2.14 -0.20
N VAL A 69 4.80 -2.68 0.31
CA VAL A 69 5.97 -1.90 0.73
C VAL A 69 7.23 -2.57 0.21
N GLY A 70 8.34 -1.85 0.20
CA GLY A 70 9.62 -2.40 -0.18
C GLY A 70 10.05 -3.51 0.78
N ARG A 71 10.78 -4.48 0.26
CA ARG A 71 11.26 -5.62 1.03
C ARG A 71 11.98 -5.25 2.34
N PRO A 72 12.79 -4.18 2.40
CA PRO A 72 13.47 -3.82 3.65
C PRO A 72 12.53 -3.56 4.83
N LEU A 73 11.26 -3.25 4.57
CA LEU A 73 10.27 -2.98 5.62
C LEU A 73 9.55 -4.26 6.10
N SER A 74 9.82 -5.40 5.47
CA SER A 74 9.13 -6.65 5.77
C SER A 74 9.28 -7.08 7.23
N ASP A 75 10.48 -6.95 7.80
CA ASP A 75 10.74 -7.37 9.16
C ASP A 75 9.96 -6.56 10.18
N LYS A 76 9.79 -5.26 9.94
CA LYS A 76 9.00 -4.39 10.80
C LYS A 76 7.55 -4.83 10.85
N LEU A 77 7.01 -5.22 9.70
CA LEU A 77 5.63 -5.68 9.60
C LEU A 77 5.43 -7.02 10.27
N THR A 78 6.34 -7.96 10.05
CA THR A 78 6.28 -9.27 10.67
C THR A 78 6.39 -9.16 12.19
N ALA A 79 7.28 -8.30 12.68
CA ALA A 79 7.44 -8.07 14.11
C ALA A 79 6.19 -7.47 14.74
N SER A 80 5.38 -6.75 13.96
CA SER A 80 4.13 -6.15 14.42
C SER A 80 2.92 -7.07 14.24
N GLY A 81 3.13 -8.31 13.81
CA GLY A 81 2.08 -9.30 13.70
C GLY A 81 1.31 -9.31 12.38
N PHE A 82 1.78 -8.59 11.37
CA PHE A 82 1.13 -8.61 10.07
C PHE A 82 1.56 -9.83 9.26
N HIS A 83 0.60 -10.37 8.51
CA HIS A 83 0.90 -11.39 7.51
C HIS A 83 1.49 -10.72 6.27
N VAL A 84 2.66 -11.18 5.86
CA VAL A 84 3.41 -10.57 4.77
C VAL A 84 3.75 -11.63 3.72
N GLU A 85 3.47 -11.32 2.46
CA GLU A 85 3.76 -12.22 1.34
C GLU A 85 4.76 -11.57 0.40
N PRO A 86 5.85 -12.27 0.03
CA PRO A 86 6.84 -11.70 -0.90
C PRO A 86 6.26 -11.48 -2.30
N ARG A 87 6.71 -10.39 -2.94
CA ARG A 87 6.45 -10.11 -4.36
C ARG A 87 7.77 -9.74 -5.01
N PRO A 88 8.66 -10.72 -5.23
CA PRO A 88 9.97 -10.45 -5.80
C PRO A 88 9.88 -10.08 -7.26
N PHE A 89 10.88 -9.33 -7.74
CA PHE A 89 11.02 -9.03 -9.15
C PHE A 89 11.90 -10.10 -9.80
N ASP A 90 11.36 -10.81 -10.78
CA ASP A 90 12.10 -11.82 -11.51
C ASP A 90 12.77 -11.17 -12.73
N HIS A 91 14.08 -10.98 -12.66
CA HIS A 91 14.84 -10.31 -13.71
C HIS A 91 14.88 -11.07 -15.04
N SER A 92 14.47 -12.33 -15.05
CA SER A 92 14.35 -13.11 -16.28
C SER A 92 13.01 -12.88 -17.00
N ARG A 93 12.07 -12.18 -16.37
CA ARG A 93 10.71 -11.97 -16.89
C ARG A 93 10.39 -10.49 -17.02
N LEU A 94 11.14 -9.81 -17.90
CA LEU A 94 10.94 -8.38 -18.14
C LEU A 94 9.70 -8.14 -19.00
N PRO A 95 9.06 -6.96 -18.87
CA PRO A 95 9.41 -5.84 -17.99
C PRO A 95 8.82 -5.93 -16.58
N ASN A 96 7.86 -6.81 -16.33
CA ASN A 96 7.08 -6.80 -15.09
C ASN A 96 7.65 -7.68 -13.98
N GLY A 97 8.64 -8.48 -14.28
CA GLY A 97 9.27 -9.32 -13.28
C GLY A 97 8.39 -10.48 -12.79
N GLY A 98 7.41 -10.90 -13.60
CA GLY A 98 6.54 -11.99 -13.24
C GLY A 98 5.47 -11.66 -12.20
N ARG A 99 5.29 -10.38 -11.91
CA ARG A 99 4.28 -9.91 -10.95
C ARG A 99 3.37 -8.87 -11.61
N HIS A 100 2.37 -8.40 -10.88
CA HIS A 100 1.46 -7.37 -11.38
C HIS A 100 2.25 -6.16 -11.89
N SER A 101 1.92 -5.69 -13.08
CA SER A 101 2.69 -4.61 -13.73
C SER A 101 2.76 -3.33 -12.90
N ALA A 102 1.71 -3.03 -12.16
CA ALA A 102 1.65 -1.83 -11.33
C ALA A 102 2.70 -1.82 -10.22
N LEU A 103 3.23 -2.97 -9.83
CA LEU A 103 4.29 -3.06 -8.82
C LEU A 103 5.68 -2.75 -9.40
N SER A 104 5.79 -2.68 -10.73
CA SER A 104 7.07 -2.52 -11.41
C SER A 104 7.17 -1.22 -12.21
N LEU A 105 6.30 -0.25 -11.93
CA LEU A 105 6.32 1.06 -12.57
C LEU A 105 7.25 2.02 -11.82
N ASP A 106 7.61 3.12 -12.49
CA ASP A 106 8.54 4.10 -11.92
C ASP A 106 8.03 4.70 -10.61
N TRP A 107 6.71 4.91 -10.50
CA TRP A 107 6.11 5.49 -9.31
C TRP A 107 5.82 4.43 -8.23
N SER A 108 6.22 3.20 -8.45
CA SER A 108 6.07 2.11 -7.48
C SER A 108 7.44 1.55 -7.10
N PHE A 109 7.68 0.27 -7.29
CA PHE A 109 8.93 -0.36 -6.87
C PHE A 109 9.93 -0.59 -8.00
N GLY A 110 9.54 -0.34 -9.26
CA GLY A 110 10.44 -0.59 -10.39
C GLY A 110 10.86 -2.04 -10.46
N GLN A 111 12.16 -2.28 -10.38
CA GLN A 111 12.72 -3.64 -10.39
C GLN A 111 13.10 -4.14 -9.00
N GLU A 112 12.73 -3.39 -7.97
CA GLU A 112 13.02 -3.79 -6.60
C GLU A 112 11.99 -4.78 -6.09
N ASP A 113 12.40 -5.65 -5.19
CA ASP A 113 11.49 -6.57 -4.52
C ASP A 113 10.58 -5.82 -3.57
N CYS A 114 9.33 -6.26 -3.48
CA CYS A 114 8.39 -5.72 -2.51
C CYS A 114 7.65 -6.85 -1.82
N VAL A 115 6.86 -6.49 -0.82
CA VAL A 115 6.05 -7.44 -0.07
C VAL A 115 4.63 -6.92 0.04
N CYS A 116 3.67 -7.83 0.10
CA CYS A 116 2.27 -7.52 0.31
C CYS A 116 1.92 -7.75 1.77
N ALA A 117 1.46 -6.70 2.43
CA ALA A 117 0.93 -6.79 3.80
C ALA A 117 -0.59 -6.84 3.73
N LYS A 118 -1.17 -7.84 4.36
CA LYS A 118 -2.62 -8.01 4.39
C LYS A 118 -3.18 -7.42 5.66
N VAL A 119 -4.16 -6.54 5.51
CA VAL A 119 -4.81 -5.84 6.61
C VAL A 119 -6.25 -6.32 6.68
N GLN A 120 -6.76 -6.58 7.88
CA GLN A 120 -8.11 -7.12 8.06
C GLN A 120 -9.14 -6.04 8.35
N ASP A 121 -8.78 -5.05 9.12
CA ASP A 121 -9.68 -4.01 9.60
C ASP A 121 -9.14 -2.62 9.36
N VAL A 122 -10.05 -1.64 9.33
CA VAL A 122 -9.67 -0.23 9.20
C VAL A 122 -8.71 0.19 10.32
N GLU A 123 -8.91 -0.31 11.53
CA GLU A 123 -8.06 0.00 12.68
C GLU A 123 -6.62 -0.45 12.47
N ASP A 124 -6.41 -1.50 11.71
CA ASP A 124 -5.08 -2.02 11.42
C ASP A 124 -4.28 -1.11 10.49
N VAL A 125 -4.95 -0.21 9.76
CA VAL A 125 -4.26 0.76 8.89
C VAL A 125 -3.34 1.65 9.72
N ASP A 126 -3.84 2.20 10.83
CA ASP A 126 -3.03 3.02 11.71
C ASP A 126 -1.88 2.21 12.30
N ARG A 127 -2.14 0.99 12.73
CA ARG A 127 -1.11 0.08 13.26
C ARG A 127 -0.06 -0.24 12.20
N LEU A 128 -0.49 -0.44 10.95
CA LEU A 128 0.42 -0.69 9.83
C LEU A 128 1.38 0.48 9.62
N ILE A 129 0.83 1.68 9.53
CA ILE A 129 1.65 2.87 9.29
C ILE A 129 2.57 3.13 10.48
N SER A 130 2.09 2.93 11.69
CA SER A 130 2.90 3.09 12.89
C SER A 130 4.07 2.10 12.91
N ALA A 131 3.82 0.85 12.53
CA ALA A 131 4.87 -0.16 12.45
C ALA A 131 5.94 0.22 11.44
N LEU A 132 5.54 0.77 10.28
CA LEU A 132 6.47 1.18 9.24
C LEU A 132 7.27 2.42 9.62
N SER A 133 6.73 3.28 10.46
CA SER A 133 7.33 4.57 10.82
C SER A 133 8.13 4.52 12.12
N ASN A 134 7.70 3.72 13.09
CA ASN A 134 8.24 3.74 14.45
C ASN A 134 9.65 3.19 14.59
N GLY A 135 10.15 2.48 13.59
CA GLY A 135 11.53 2.03 13.61
C GLY A 135 12.53 3.16 13.79
N SER A 136 12.19 4.34 13.29
CA SER A 136 13.01 5.53 13.45
C SER A 136 13.01 6.05 14.88
N LEU A 137 11.87 5.98 15.54
CA LEU A 137 11.72 6.48 16.91
C LEU A 137 12.49 5.62 17.91
N ILE A 138 12.50 4.33 17.69
CA ILE A 138 13.21 3.40 18.58
C ILE A 138 14.71 3.72 18.60
N ARG A 139 15.26 4.07 17.45
CA ARG A 139 16.68 4.35 17.35
C ARG A 139 17.11 5.66 17.98
N THR A 140 16.19 6.56 18.22
CA THR A 140 16.52 7.85 18.81
C THR A 140 16.61 7.79 20.32
N GLU A 141 16.23 6.72 20.90
CA GLU A 141 16.35 6.51 22.34
C GLU A 141 17.76 6.04 22.74
#